data_a55416f96d6ae24ec0874b9ac8fd3ae7
#
_entry.id   a55416f96d6ae24ec0874b9ac8fd3ae7
#
_cell.length_a   1.000
_cell.length_b   1.000
_cell.length_c   1.000
_cell.angle_alpha   90.00
_cell.angle_beta   90.00
_cell.angle_gamma   90.00
#
_symmetry.space_group_name_H-M   'P 1'
#
loop_
_entity.id
_entity.type
_entity.pdbx_description
1 polymer ?
#
loop_
_entity_poly.entity_id
_entity_poly.type
_entity_poly.pdbx_seq_one_letter_code
_entity_poly.pdbx_strand_id
1 'polypeptide(L)'
;MKLYLESHIGNTPLIRLRRIVSDVPKNIEVYGKAEHLNPGGSVKDRAALAMILAGERSGKLNKGKTILDATSGNTGITYAMIGAVRGYSVTLCLPKNASLERKRILRLYGAEIIETDAMNGTDGAQIVAKELAAEYPNRYFYPDQYNNEANWKAHYETTAPEIWRQTEGRVTHFVAGLGTSGTFVGTTRRLKEFNPQLQAVAMQPDSPLHGLEGMKYMPTAIVPGIYDADLADKNVEVATEDAQEMARTLAREEGLFVGISSGANAFAALRLAKTLKDDAVIVTVLCDGGDKYSSESFWDAPQMSVL
;
A
#
# COMPACT_ATOMS: atom_id res chain seq x y z
N MET A 1 13.59 -27.52 -0.96
CA MET A 1 12.69 -26.42 -0.57
C MET A 1 11.72 -26.19 -1.71
N LYS A 2 10.40 -26.33 -1.51
CA LYS A 2 9.42 -26.01 -2.57
C LYS A 2 9.25 -24.48 -2.59
N LEU A 3 9.69 -23.84 -3.67
CA LEU A 3 9.55 -22.40 -3.88
C LEU A 3 8.24 -22.16 -4.64
N TYR A 4 7.17 -21.84 -3.93
CA TYR A 4 5.91 -21.40 -4.53
C TYR A 4 5.94 -19.88 -4.74
N LEU A 5 5.06 -19.35 -5.60
CA LEU A 5 5.01 -17.93 -5.93
C LEU A 5 4.90 -17.04 -4.69
N GLU A 6 4.06 -17.42 -3.72
CA GLU A 6 3.87 -16.65 -2.49
C GLU A 6 5.09 -16.61 -1.58
N SER A 7 6.06 -17.51 -1.74
CA SER A 7 7.32 -17.45 -0.99
C SER A 7 8.26 -16.34 -1.44
N HIS A 8 7.95 -15.71 -2.56
CA HIS A 8 8.67 -14.55 -3.09
C HIS A 8 8.06 -13.21 -2.65
N ILE A 9 6.95 -13.22 -1.90
CA ILE A 9 6.38 -12.02 -1.31
C ILE A 9 7.26 -11.56 -0.15
N GLY A 10 7.64 -10.28 -0.18
CA GLY A 10 8.58 -9.69 0.77
C GLY A 10 10.04 -9.77 0.31
N ASN A 11 10.95 -9.49 1.22
CA ASN A 11 12.38 -9.31 0.95
C ASN A 11 12.67 -8.35 -0.21
N THR A 12 11.81 -7.36 -0.37
CA THR A 12 11.95 -6.34 -1.41
C THR A 12 13.20 -5.48 -1.18
N PRO A 13 13.82 -4.94 -2.23
CA PRO A 13 14.98 -4.06 -2.07
C PRO A 13 14.64 -2.77 -1.33
N LEU A 14 15.65 -2.19 -0.69
CA LEU A 14 15.65 -0.81 -0.24
C LEU A 14 16.50 0.00 -1.22
N ILE A 15 15.89 0.97 -1.92
CA ILE A 15 16.54 1.74 -2.98
C ILE A 15 16.87 3.13 -2.46
N ARG A 16 18.15 3.52 -2.50
CA ARG A 16 18.57 4.89 -2.17
C ARG A 16 18.20 5.84 -3.31
N LEU A 17 17.44 6.89 -3.00
CA LEU A 17 17.14 7.96 -3.93
C LEU A 17 18.35 8.90 -4.02
N ARG A 18 18.69 9.36 -5.22
CA ARG A 18 19.95 10.09 -5.45
C ARG A 18 19.74 11.44 -6.13
N ARG A 19 18.95 11.48 -7.20
CA ARG A 19 18.82 12.67 -8.04
C ARG A 19 17.77 13.63 -7.50
N ILE A 20 16.63 13.10 -7.08
CA ILE A 20 15.54 13.93 -6.53
C ILE A 20 15.89 14.55 -5.18
N VAL A 21 16.97 14.10 -4.54
CA VAL A 21 17.48 14.61 -3.26
C VAL A 21 18.73 15.47 -3.42
N SER A 22 19.02 15.97 -4.62
CA SER A 22 20.23 16.75 -4.91
C SER A 22 20.35 18.05 -4.11
N ASP A 23 19.24 18.62 -3.68
CA ASP A 23 19.12 19.84 -2.86
C ASP A 23 18.89 19.55 -1.36
N VAL A 24 18.93 18.27 -0.96
CA VAL A 24 18.87 17.84 0.45
C VAL A 24 20.29 17.83 1.04
N PRO A 25 20.48 18.20 2.34
CA PRO A 25 21.77 18.10 2.99
C PRO A 25 22.40 16.71 2.87
N LYS A 26 23.73 16.65 2.62
CA LYS A 26 24.44 15.39 2.32
C LYS A 26 24.45 14.36 3.45
N ASN A 27 24.22 14.80 4.67
CA ASN A 27 24.08 13.95 5.87
C ASN A 27 22.68 13.32 6.01
N ILE A 28 21.77 13.58 5.07
CA ILE A 28 20.43 13.01 5.06
C ILE A 28 20.32 12.01 3.91
N GLU A 29 19.95 10.79 4.24
CA GLU A 29 19.73 9.72 3.28
C GLU A 29 18.23 9.42 3.14
N VAL A 30 17.74 9.29 1.90
CA VAL A 30 16.33 8.95 1.63
C VAL A 30 16.27 7.66 0.84
N TYR A 31 15.44 6.73 1.31
CA TYR A 31 15.27 5.42 0.71
C TYR A 31 13.80 5.11 0.41
N GLY A 32 13.57 4.43 -0.68
CA GLY A 32 12.28 3.82 -1.03
C GLY A 32 12.29 2.30 -0.82
N LYS A 33 11.41 1.77 0.01
CA LYS A 33 11.17 0.32 0.13
C LYS A 33 10.38 -0.14 -1.09
N ALA A 34 10.99 -0.91 -1.97
CA ALA A 34 10.51 -1.20 -3.32
C ALA A 34 9.41 -2.28 -3.35
N GLU A 35 8.26 -2.00 -2.74
CA GLU A 35 7.13 -2.93 -2.63
C GLU A 35 6.44 -3.24 -3.98
N HIS A 36 6.67 -2.41 -5.01
CA HIS A 36 6.26 -2.68 -6.40
C HIS A 36 6.94 -3.91 -7.01
N LEU A 37 8.01 -4.41 -6.40
CA LEU A 37 8.73 -5.61 -6.83
C LEU A 37 8.22 -6.91 -6.20
N ASN A 38 7.16 -6.87 -5.40
CA ASN A 38 6.45 -8.08 -5.01
C ASN A 38 5.81 -8.78 -6.22
N PRO A 39 5.54 -10.09 -6.18
CA PRO A 39 4.95 -10.86 -7.30
C PRO A 39 3.64 -10.29 -7.86
N GLY A 40 2.74 -9.78 -7.01
CA GLY A 40 1.51 -9.09 -7.41
C GLY A 40 1.72 -7.59 -7.72
N GLY A 41 2.98 -7.14 -7.63
CA GLY A 41 3.40 -5.79 -7.96
C GLY A 41 2.98 -4.73 -6.95
N SER A 42 2.79 -5.08 -5.66
CA SER A 42 2.44 -4.07 -4.65
C SER A 42 2.72 -4.46 -3.20
N VAL A 43 2.69 -3.46 -2.34
CA VAL A 43 2.75 -3.60 -0.87
C VAL A 43 1.62 -4.46 -0.31
N LYS A 44 0.51 -4.58 -1.02
CA LYS A 44 -0.67 -5.35 -0.59
C LYS A 44 -0.44 -6.85 -0.59
N ASP A 45 0.57 -7.33 -1.29
CA ASP A 45 0.93 -8.75 -1.36
C ASP A 45 1.19 -9.32 0.05
N ARG A 46 1.87 -8.55 0.88
CA ARG A 46 2.16 -8.97 2.27
C ARG A 46 0.90 -9.13 3.10
N ALA A 47 0.06 -8.11 3.10
CA ALA A 47 -1.17 -8.09 3.89
C ALA A 47 -2.16 -9.15 3.42
N ALA A 48 -2.37 -9.27 2.11
CA ALA A 48 -3.31 -10.25 1.53
C ALA A 48 -2.86 -11.69 1.82
N LEU A 49 -1.57 -12.00 1.66
CA LEU A 49 -1.05 -13.32 2.03
C LEU A 49 -1.28 -13.62 3.51
N ALA A 50 -0.94 -12.68 4.39
CA ALA A 50 -1.10 -12.87 5.83
C ALA A 50 -2.56 -13.11 6.24
N MET A 51 -3.50 -12.38 5.63
CA MET A 51 -4.93 -12.53 5.90
C MET A 51 -5.47 -13.88 5.39
N ILE A 52 -5.03 -14.33 4.21
CA ILE A 52 -5.38 -15.67 3.69
C ILE A 52 -4.85 -16.76 4.62
N LEU A 53 -3.57 -16.70 5.00
CA LEU A 53 -2.96 -17.67 5.92
C LEU A 53 -3.61 -17.66 7.31
N ALA A 54 -4.02 -16.50 7.81
CA ALA A 54 -4.76 -16.40 9.06
C ALA A 54 -6.16 -17.04 8.95
N GLY A 55 -6.84 -16.85 7.82
CA GLY A 55 -8.10 -17.50 7.51
C GLY A 55 -7.99 -19.03 7.47
N GLU A 56 -6.94 -19.55 6.81
CA GLU A 56 -6.66 -20.99 6.76
C GLU A 56 -6.36 -21.57 8.17
N ARG A 57 -5.46 -20.93 8.92
CA ARG A 57 -5.10 -21.36 10.27
C ARG A 57 -6.27 -21.39 11.24
N SER A 58 -7.19 -20.44 11.11
CA SER A 58 -8.40 -20.37 11.96
C SER A 58 -9.54 -21.27 11.47
N GLY A 59 -9.39 -21.95 10.35
CA GLY A 59 -10.46 -22.75 9.70
C GLY A 59 -11.59 -21.92 9.08
N LYS A 60 -11.50 -20.57 9.11
CA LYS A 60 -12.49 -19.68 8.51
C LYS A 60 -12.44 -19.72 6.97
N LEU A 61 -11.26 -19.97 6.39
CA LEU A 61 -11.06 -20.21 4.98
C LEU A 61 -10.73 -21.70 4.75
N ASN A 62 -11.51 -22.36 3.91
CA ASN A 62 -11.31 -23.74 3.46
C ASN A 62 -11.67 -23.86 1.98
N LYS A 63 -11.45 -25.03 1.37
CA LYS A 63 -11.66 -25.27 -0.06
C LYS A 63 -13.10 -25.11 -0.56
N GLY A 64 -14.07 -25.08 0.35
CA GLY A 64 -15.48 -24.84 0.00
C GLY A 64 -15.87 -23.36 -0.04
N LYS A 65 -14.96 -22.45 0.34
CA LYS A 65 -15.25 -21.02 0.42
C LYS A 65 -14.57 -20.20 -0.68
N THR A 66 -15.26 -19.14 -1.09
CA THR A 66 -14.74 -18.09 -1.97
C THR A 66 -14.21 -16.93 -1.12
N ILE A 67 -13.03 -16.43 -1.45
CA ILE A 67 -12.49 -15.21 -0.84
C ILE A 67 -13.28 -14.01 -1.39
N LEU A 68 -13.87 -13.22 -0.50
CA LEU A 68 -14.65 -12.03 -0.85
C LEU A 68 -14.07 -10.81 -0.13
N ASP A 69 -13.72 -9.75 -0.86
CA ASP A 69 -13.32 -8.48 -0.23
C ASP A 69 -13.71 -7.27 -1.09
N ALA A 70 -13.64 -6.09 -0.48
CA ALA A 70 -13.77 -4.80 -1.14
C ALA A 70 -12.38 -4.22 -1.41
N THR A 71 -12.12 -3.83 -2.66
CA THR A 71 -10.80 -3.32 -3.03
C THR A 71 -10.85 -2.36 -4.19
N SER A 72 -9.94 -1.38 -4.19
CA SER A 72 -9.67 -0.51 -5.33
C SER A 72 -8.68 -1.12 -6.34
N GLY A 73 -8.16 -2.31 -6.10
CA GLY A 73 -7.32 -3.01 -7.07
C GLY A 73 -6.19 -3.87 -6.50
N ASN A 74 -5.16 -3.30 -5.87
CA ASN A 74 -3.94 -4.06 -5.51
C ASN A 74 -4.19 -5.23 -4.55
N THR A 75 -5.00 -5.06 -3.52
CA THR A 75 -5.34 -6.17 -2.60
C THR A 75 -6.08 -7.28 -3.35
N GLY A 76 -7.01 -6.90 -4.24
CA GLY A 76 -7.74 -7.84 -5.08
C GLY A 76 -6.85 -8.60 -6.05
N ILE A 77 -5.90 -7.92 -6.68
CA ILE A 77 -4.90 -8.57 -7.56
C ILE A 77 -4.15 -9.65 -6.78
N THR A 78 -3.73 -9.35 -5.56
CA THR A 78 -3.03 -10.32 -4.72
C THR A 78 -3.93 -11.48 -4.29
N TYR A 79 -5.18 -11.21 -3.88
CA TYR A 79 -6.13 -12.30 -3.57
C TYR A 79 -6.37 -13.20 -4.79
N ALA A 80 -6.56 -12.61 -5.97
CA ALA A 80 -6.77 -13.36 -7.20
C ALA A 80 -5.53 -14.20 -7.56
N MET A 81 -4.34 -13.63 -7.48
CA MET A 81 -3.07 -14.32 -7.71
C MET A 81 -2.86 -15.49 -6.74
N ILE A 82 -3.02 -15.25 -5.44
CA ILE A 82 -2.85 -16.31 -4.42
C ILE A 82 -3.98 -17.33 -4.52
N GLY A 83 -5.21 -16.88 -4.82
CA GLY A 83 -6.35 -17.75 -5.07
C GLY A 83 -6.08 -18.73 -6.21
N ALA A 84 -5.54 -18.25 -7.34
CA ALA A 84 -5.14 -19.09 -8.46
C ALA A 84 -4.08 -20.14 -8.07
N VAL A 85 -3.04 -19.72 -7.31
CA VAL A 85 -1.98 -20.64 -6.84
C VAL A 85 -2.50 -21.68 -5.85
N ARG A 86 -3.40 -21.28 -4.95
CA ARG A 86 -3.91 -22.11 -3.85
C ARG A 86 -5.23 -22.81 -4.17
N GLY A 87 -5.84 -22.54 -5.32
CA GLY A 87 -7.12 -23.13 -5.77
C GLY A 87 -8.31 -22.63 -4.96
N TYR A 88 -8.37 -21.33 -4.65
CA TYR A 88 -9.53 -20.63 -4.11
C TYR A 88 -10.21 -19.80 -5.19
N SER A 89 -11.53 -19.82 -5.23
CA SER A 89 -12.30 -18.82 -5.95
C SER A 89 -12.20 -17.46 -5.25
N VAL A 90 -12.25 -16.40 -6.05
CA VAL A 90 -12.16 -15.02 -5.54
C VAL A 90 -13.26 -14.19 -6.15
N THR A 91 -14.02 -13.47 -5.34
CA THR A 91 -15.05 -12.50 -5.75
C THR A 91 -14.67 -11.14 -5.12
N LEU A 92 -14.66 -10.07 -5.93
CA LEU A 92 -14.23 -8.75 -5.50
C LEU A 92 -15.28 -7.69 -5.78
N CYS A 93 -15.64 -6.92 -4.76
CA CYS A 93 -16.47 -5.73 -4.89
C CYS A 93 -15.57 -4.51 -5.15
N LEU A 94 -15.79 -3.82 -6.25
CA LEU A 94 -15.04 -2.62 -6.61
C LEU A 94 -15.89 -1.61 -7.38
N PRO A 95 -15.60 -0.29 -7.26
CA PRO A 95 -16.36 0.73 -7.97
C PRO A 95 -16.26 0.58 -9.50
N LYS A 96 -17.35 0.91 -10.19
CA LYS A 96 -17.40 0.86 -11.67
C LYS A 96 -16.28 1.63 -12.36
N ASN A 97 -15.84 2.74 -11.78
CA ASN A 97 -14.77 3.59 -12.30
C ASN A 97 -13.33 3.11 -11.94
N ALA A 98 -13.19 1.94 -11.30
CA ALA A 98 -11.87 1.34 -11.12
C ALA A 98 -11.20 1.05 -12.48
N SER A 99 -9.86 1.18 -12.53
CA SER A 99 -9.08 1.13 -13.78
C SER A 99 -9.33 -0.15 -14.58
N LEU A 100 -9.37 -0.01 -15.91
CA LEU A 100 -9.60 -1.13 -16.84
C LEU A 100 -8.46 -2.14 -16.77
N GLU A 101 -7.23 -1.69 -16.58
CA GLU A 101 -6.04 -2.53 -16.47
C GLU A 101 -6.18 -3.49 -15.28
N ARG A 102 -6.58 -2.98 -14.12
CA ARG A 102 -6.80 -3.80 -12.92
C ARG A 102 -7.93 -4.79 -13.11
N LYS A 103 -9.07 -4.36 -13.66
CA LYS A 103 -10.18 -5.26 -13.97
C LYS A 103 -9.74 -6.38 -14.91
N ARG A 104 -8.88 -6.09 -15.90
CA ARG A 104 -8.30 -7.09 -16.82
C ARG A 104 -7.41 -8.08 -16.06
N ILE A 105 -6.50 -7.59 -15.21
CA ILE A 105 -5.61 -8.45 -14.40
C ILE A 105 -6.45 -9.38 -13.50
N LEU A 106 -7.46 -8.85 -12.81
CA LEU A 106 -8.33 -9.64 -11.94
C LEU A 106 -9.03 -10.76 -12.71
N ARG A 107 -9.60 -10.45 -13.88
CA ARG A 107 -10.27 -11.46 -14.75
C ARG A 107 -9.30 -12.50 -15.29
N LEU A 108 -8.07 -12.12 -15.61
CA LEU A 108 -7.01 -13.05 -16.06
C LEU A 108 -6.63 -14.06 -14.97
N TYR A 109 -6.65 -13.65 -13.69
CA TYR A 109 -6.49 -14.57 -12.56
C TYR A 109 -7.74 -15.36 -12.20
N GLY A 110 -8.87 -15.15 -12.93
CA GLY A 110 -10.12 -15.87 -12.73
C GLY A 110 -11.02 -15.31 -11.62
N ALA A 111 -10.77 -14.08 -11.15
CA ALA A 111 -11.61 -13.46 -10.14
C ALA A 111 -12.94 -12.98 -10.74
N GLU A 112 -14.02 -13.20 -10.00
CA GLU A 112 -15.34 -12.60 -10.24
C GLU A 112 -15.34 -11.16 -9.72
N ILE A 113 -15.93 -10.24 -10.48
CA ILE A 113 -16.02 -8.82 -10.13
C ILE A 113 -17.49 -8.45 -9.96
N ILE A 114 -17.82 -7.92 -8.78
CA ILE A 114 -19.09 -7.26 -8.49
C ILE A 114 -18.83 -5.76 -8.54
N GLU A 115 -19.34 -5.10 -9.58
CA GLU A 115 -19.19 -3.66 -9.73
C GLU A 115 -20.21 -2.93 -8.85
N THR A 116 -19.72 -1.98 -8.03
CA THR A 116 -20.52 -1.12 -7.16
C THR A 116 -20.65 0.27 -7.75
N ASP A 117 -21.53 1.09 -7.18
CA ASP A 117 -21.73 2.47 -7.62
C ASP A 117 -20.44 3.27 -7.49
N ALA A 118 -20.04 3.92 -8.58
CA ALA A 118 -18.84 4.77 -8.64
C ALA A 118 -18.89 5.96 -7.66
N MET A 119 -20.10 6.49 -7.40
CA MET A 119 -20.30 7.64 -6.50
C MET A 119 -19.98 7.30 -5.04
N ASN A 120 -20.18 6.03 -4.64
CA ASN A 120 -19.92 5.57 -3.28
C ASN A 120 -18.46 5.10 -3.08
N GLY A 121 -17.66 5.10 -4.13
CA GLY A 121 -16.24 4.76 -4.09
C GLY A 121 -15.93 3.43 -3.38
N THR A 122 -14.77 3.38 -2.73
CA THR A 122 -14.31 2.21 -2.00
C THR A 122 -15.18 1.90 -0.78
N ASP A 123 -15.75 2.91 -0.12
CA ASP A 123 -16.58 2.73 1.07
C ASP A 123 -17.91 2.04 0.71
N GLY A 124 -18.51 2.38 -0.44
CA GLY A 124 -19.67 1.65 -0.96
C GLY A 124 -19.37 0.19 -1.29
N ALA A 125 -18.19 -0.08 -1.86
CA ALA A 125 -17.75 -1.45 -2.10
C ALA A 125 -17.57 -2.26 -0.80
N GLN A 126 -17.06 -1.64 0.27
CA GLN A 126 -16.95 -2.28 1.60
C GLN A 126 -18.31 -2.68 2.18
N ILE A 127 -19.31 -1.80 2.04
CA ILE A 127 -20.68 -2.09 2.52
C ILE A 127 -21.22 -3.33 1.81
N VAL A 128 -21.16 -3.36 0.46
CA VAL A 128 -21.64 -4.49 -0.35
C VAL A 128 -20.93 -5.79 0.01
N ALA A 129 -19.59 -5.77 0.18
CA ALA A 129 -18.84 -6.96 0.57
C ALA A 129 -19.23 -7.48 1.96
N LYS A 130 -19.46 -6.59 2.92
CA LYS A 130 -19.92 -6.95 4.29
C LYS A 130 -21.31 -7.56 4.27
N GLU A 131 -22.25 -7.00 3.51
CA GLU A 131 -23.60 -7.50 3.38
C GLU A 131 -23.62 -8.91 2.76
N LEU A 132 -22.88 -9.12 1.66
CA LEU A 132 -22.76 -10.44 1.03
C LEU A 132 -22.13 -11.48 1.96
N ALA A 133 -21.11 -11.09 2.70
CA ALA A 133 -20.47 -11.99 3.67
C ALA A 133 -21.40 -12.38 4.82
N ALA A 134 -22.24 -11.44 5.29
CA ALA A 134 -23.22 -11.68 6.33
C ALA A 134 -24.40 -12.54 5.85
N GLU A 135 -24.85 -12.32 4.59
CA GLU A 135 -25.95 -13.06 3.98
C GLU A 135 -25.55 -14.51 3.65
N TYR A 136 -24.30 -14.72 3.19
CA TYR A 136 -23.81 -16.03 2.75
C TYR A 136 -22.54 -16.48 3.52
N PRO A 137 -22.57 -16.63 4.85
CA PRO A 137 -21.37 -16.90 5.66
C PRO A 137 -20.73 -18.26 5.38
N ASN A 138 -21.49 -19.21 4.85
CA ASN A 138 -20.98 -20.52 4.46
C ASN A 138 -20.29 -20.52 3.09
N ARG A 139 -20.63 -19.56 2.22
CA ARG A 139 -20.07 -19.41 0.86
C ARG A 139 -18.80 -18.58 0.87
N TYR A 140 -18.76 -17.51 1.68
CA TYR A 140 -17.69 -16.52 1.62
C TYR A 140 -16.79 -16.56 2.85
N PHE A 141 -15.52 -16.33 2.60
CA PHE A 141 -14.54 -15.87 3.57
C PHE A 141 -14.24 -14.40 3.29
N TYR A 142 -14.60 -13.53 4.21
CA TYR A 142 -14.35 -12.09 4.14
C TYR A 142 -13.13 -11.75 4.98
N PRO A 143 -11.95 -11.45 4.37
CA PRO A 143 -10.74 -11.11 5.10
C PRO A 143 -10.85 -9.81 5.89
N ASP A 144 -11.70 -8.87 5.46
CA ASP A 144 -11.90 -7.55 6.06
C ASP A 144 -10.57 -6.80 6.28
N GLN A 145 -9.91 -6.42 5.18
CA GLN A 145 -8.59 -5.81 5.20
C GLN A 145 -8.47 -4.55 6.08
N TYR A 146 -9.59 -3.89 6.40
CA TYR A 146 -9.62 -2.68 7.21
C TYR A 146 -9.66 -2.93 8.72
N ASN A 147 -10.08 -4.13 9.13
CA ASN A 147 -10.22 -4.48 10.54
C ASN A 147 -9.39 -5.72 10.94
N ASN A 148 -8.77 -6.40 9.98
CA ASN A 148 -8.01 -7.62 10.23
C ASN A 148 -6.60 -7.32 10.73
N GLU A 149 -6.30 -7.72 11.94
CA GLU A 149 -4.96 -7.56 12.51
C GLU A 149 -3.84 -8.22 11.69
N ALA A 150 -4.13 -9.30 10.93
CA ALA A 150 -3.14 -9.94 10.09
C ALA A 150 -2.56 -8.98 9.03
N ASN A 151 -3.31 -7.91 8.66
CA ASN A 151 -2.84 -6.88 7.76
C ASN A 151 -1.62 -6.14 8.34
N TRP A 152 -1.76 -5.52 9.52
CA TRP A 152 -0.63 -4.80 10.11
C TRP A 152 0.47 -5.74 10.62
N LYS A 153 0.10 -6.93 11.12
CA LYS A 153 1.07 -7.94 11.57
C LYS A 153 2.00 -8.40 10.46
N ALA A 154 1.53 -8.47 9.21
CA ALA A 154 2.38 -8.77 8.05
C ALA A 154 3.56 -7.79 7.94
N HIS A 155 3.30 -6.50 8.12
CA HIS A 155 4.34 -5.46 8.05
C HIS A 155 5.22 -5.42 9.31
N TYR A 156 4.64 -5.69 10.46
CA TYR A 156 5.37 -5.82 11.72
C TYR A 156 6.39 -6.97 11.68
N GLU A 157 5.99 -8.11 11.11
CA GLU A 157 6.81 -9.33 11.05
C GLU A 157 7.80 -9.35 9.89
N THR A 158 7.55 -8.58 8.82
CA THR A 158 8.35 -8.65 7.60
C THR A 158 8.94 -7.30 7.17
N THR A 159 8.12 -6.30 6.84
CA THR A 159 8.57 -5.02 6.29
C THR A 159 9.52 -4.28 7.23
N ALA A 160 9.16 -4.19 8.50
CA ALA A 160 9.97 -3.47 9.49
C ALA A 160 11.32 -4.15 9.76
N PRO A 161 11.40 -5.48 10.00
CA PRO A 161 12.69 -6.16 10.15
C PRO A 161 13.56 -6.08 8.89
N GLU A 162 12.96 -6.08 7.69
CA GLU A 162 13.70 -5.89 6.45
C GLU A 162 14.32 -4.50 6.38
N ILE A 163 13.54 -3.45 6.66
CA ILE A 163 14.02 -2.06 6.69
C ILE A 163 15.14 -1.91 7.71
N TRP A 164 14.95 -2.43 8.94
CA TRP A 164 15.96 -2.38 9.98
C TRP A 164 17.28 -3.01 9.54
N ARG A 165 17.22 -4.23 8.99
CA ARG A 165 18.42 -4.91 8.48
C ARG A 165 19.07 -4.17 7.31
N GLN A 166 18.27 -3.70 6.35
CA GLN A 166 18.76 -3.03 5.13
C GLN A 166 19.35 -1.65 5.38
N THR A 167 18.95 -0.99 6.45
CA THR A 167 19.55 0.26 6.92
C THR A 167 20.65 0.05 7.97
N GLU A 168 20.98 -1.21 8.31
CA GLU A 168 21.96 -1.54 9.37
C GLU A 168 21.58 -0.90 10.71
N GLY A 169 20.28 -0.83 11.02
CA GLY A 169 19.75 -0.21 12.22
C GLY A 169 19.79 1.34 12.24
N ARG A 170 20.15 1.98 11.13
CA ARG A 170 20.33 3.45 11.07
C ARG A 170 19.05 4.24 10.79
N VAL A 171 17.92 3.58 10.49
CA VAL A 171 16.67 4.26 10.20
C VAL A 171 16.24 5.17 11.34
N THR A 172 16.02 6.45 11.04
CA THR A 172 15.59 7.48 12.01
C THR A 172 14.17 7.95 11.76
N HIS A 173 13.70 7.91 10.49
CA HIS A 173 12.37 8.36 10.10
C HIS A 173 11.71 7.33 9.19
N PHE A 174 10.44 7.07 9.45
CA PHE A 174 9.60 6.24 8.57
C PHE A 174 8.40 7.05 8.09
N VAL A 175 8.23 7.15 6.76
CA VAL A 175 7.16 7.93 6.13
C VAL A 175 6.27 6.98 5.33
N ALA A 176 4.98 6.90 5.62
CA ALA A 176 4.06 6.08 4.84
C ALA A 176 2.63 6.63 4.83
N GLY A 177 1.98 6.44 3.69
CA GLY A 177 0.60 6.86 3.46
C GLY A 177 -0.43 5.95 4.12
N LEU A 178 -1.57 6.54 4.46
CA LEU A 178 -2.69 5.90 5.12
C LEU A 178 -3.77 5.49 4.10
N GLY A 179 -3.90 4.17 3.87
CA GLY A 179 -5.04 3.55 3.18
C GLY A 179 -5.79 2.67 4.18
N THR A 180 -5.50 1.37 4.23
CA THR A 180 -5.93 0.51 5.34
C THR A 180 -5.17 0.81 6.65
N SER A 181 -4.13 1.62 6.59
CA SER A 181 -3.13 1.92 7.61
C SER A 181 -2.17 0.78 8.00
N GLY A 182 -2.41 -0.45 7.56
CA GLY A 182 -1.63 -1.62 7.98
C GLY A 182 -0.12 -1.49 7.78
N THR A 183 0.32 -0.92 6.65
CA THR A 183 1.74 -0.68 6.37
C THR A 183 2.35 0.28 7.37
N PHE A 184 1.68 1.42 7.62
CA PHE A 184 2.15 2.41 8.60
C PHE A 184 2.17 1.83 10.01
N VAL A 185 1.04 1.27 10.46
CA VAL A 185 0.88 0.74 11.84
C VAL A 185 1.88 -0.38 12.12
N GLY A 186 1.93 -1.41 11.27
CA GLY A 186 2.79 -2.56 11.52
C GLY A 186 4.28 -2.20 11.47
N THR A 187 4.70 -1.43 10.47
CA THR A 187 6.09 -1.03 10.32
C THR A 187 6.53 -0.11 11.46
N THR A 188 5.71 0.90 11.80
CA THR A 188 6.03 1.85 12.87
C THR A 188 6.14 1.16 14.23
N ARG A 189 5.17 0.31 14.59
CA ARG A 189 5.21 -0.43 15.87
C ARG A 189 6.54 -1.16 16.03
N ARG A 190 6.92 -1.94 15.02
CA ARG A 190 8.14 -2.75 15.10
C ARG A 190 9.42 -1.91 15.04
N LEU A 191 9.45 -0.87 14.22
CA LEU A 191 10.62 0.00 14.15
C LEU A 191 10.82 0.79 15.44
N LYS A 192 9.73 1.25 16.11
CA LYS A 192 9.81 1.92 17.42
C LYS A 192 10.27 0.97 18.55
N GLU A 193 10.01 -0.35 18.44
CA GLU A 193 10.60 -1.34 19.36
C GLU A 193 12.12 -1.47 19.16
N PHE A 194 12.60 -1.43 17.91
CA PHE A 194 14.02 -1.45 17.61
C PHE A 194 14.73 -0.14 17.93
N ASN A 195 14.08 0.99 17.67
CA ASN A 195 14.56 2.34 17.93
C ASN A 195 13.44 3.22 18.50
N PRO A 196 13.34 3.38 19.83
CA PRO A 196 12.32 4.22 20.46
C PRO A 196 12.35 5.71 20.05
N GLN A 197 13.46 6.19 19.48
CA GLN A 197 13.60 7.57 18.99
C GLN A 197 13.15 7.74 17.53
N LEU A 198 12.72 6.65 16.87
CA LEU A 198 12.23 6.70 15.49
C LEU A 198 11.07 7.69 15.36
N GLN A 199 11.15 8.57 14.39
CA GLN A 199 10.07 9.50 14.04
C GLN A 199 9.19 8.90 12.96
N ALA A 200 7.94 8.63 13.28
CA ALA A 200 6.94 8.10 12.37
C ALA A 200 6.08 9.23 11.78
N VAL A 201 6.10 9.34 10.46
CA VAL A 201 5.35 10.37 9.73
C VAL A 201 4.24 9.70 8.93
N ALA A 202 3.00 9.92 9.35
CA ALA A 202 1.83 9.47 8.60
C ALA A 202 1.49 10.49 7.49
N MET A 203 1.25 10.00 6.28
CA MET A 203 0.84 10.81 5.14
C MET A 203 -0.60 10.47 4.73
N GLN A 204 -1.40 11.48 4.45
CA GLN A 204 -2.74 11.37 3.89
C GLN A 204 -2.94 12.38 2.75
N PRO A 205 -3.97 12.22 1.91
CA PRO A 205 -4.39 13.28 0.99
C PRO A 205 -4.70 14.57 1.73
N ASP A 206 -4.67 15.71 1.03
CA ASP A 206 -4.98 17.03 1.58
C ASP A 206 -6.49 17.34 1.59
N SER A 207 -7.29 16.53 0.90
CA SER A 207 -8.73 16.75 0.80
C SER A 207 -9.51 15.42 0.65
N PRO A 208 -10.83 15.41 0.92
CA PRO A 208 -11.67 14.24 0.70
C PRO A 208 -11.85 13.88 -0.79
N LEU A 209 -11.75 14.88 -1.68
CA LEU A 209 -11.85 14.70 -3.14
C LEU A 209 -10.44 14.69 -3.72
N HIS A 210 -9.77 13.55 -3.63
CA HIS A 210 -8.40 13.37 -4.09
C HIS A 210 -8.26 12.25 -5.12
N GLY A 211 -7.21 12.32 -5.94
CA GLY A 211 -6.83 11.29 -6.91
C GLY A 211 -5.77 10.30 -6.38
N LEU A 212 -5.43 10.32 -5.10
CA LEU A 212 -4.45 9.40 -4.49
C LEU A 212 -5.07 8.03 -4.25
N GLU A 213 -5.13 7.23 -5.30
CA GLU A 213 -5.81 5.93 -5.23
C GLU A 213 -5.18 5.01 -4.19
N GLY A 214 -6.05 4.34 -3.41
CA GLY A 214 -5.65 3.48 -2.30
C GLY A 214 -5.31 4.20 -0.99
N MET A 215 -5.36 5.54 -0.97
CA MET A 215 -5.23 6.36 0.24
C MET A 215 -6.59 6.77 0.78
N LYS A 216 -6.63 7.20 2.02
CA LYS A 216 -7.82 7.71 2.70
C LYS A 216 -7.53 9.07 3.33
N TYR A 217 -8.46 10.00 3.16
CA TYR A 217 -8.50 11.23 3.94
C TYR A 217 -9.23 10.94 5.26
N MET A 218 -8.47 10.68 6.30
CA MET A 218 -8.97 10.13 7.57
C MET A 218 -10.09 10.95 8.23
N PRO A 219 -10.11 12.30 8.12
CA PRO A 219 -11.17 13.10 8.74
C PRO A 219 -12.59 12.79 8.27
N THR A 220 -12.76 12.26 7.04
CA THR A 220 -14.09 12.00 6.46
C THR A 220 -14.32 10.56 6.01
N ALA A 221 -13.28 9.76 5.94
CA ALA A 221 -13.37 8.35 5.53
C ALA A 221 -13.88 7.46 6.67
N ILE A 222 -14.41 6.28 6.32
CA ILE A 222 -14.59 5.21 7.30
C ILE A 222 -13.20 4.83 7.81
N VAL A 223 -12.91 5.17 9.07
CA VAL A 223 -11.61 4.93 9.69
C VAL A 223 -11.38 3.42 9.85
N PRO A 224 -10.26 2.86 9.34
CA PRO A 224 -9.94 1.46 9.54
C PRO A 224 -9.80 1.10 11.02
N GLY A 225 -10.38 -0.04 11.44
CA GLY A 225 -10.30 -0.48 12.84
C GLY A 225 -8.89 -0.85 13.31
N ILE A 226 -7.97 -1.10 12.36
CA ILE A 226 -6.55 -1.33 12.67
C ILE A 226 -5.72 -0.04 12.75
N TYR A 227 -6.32 1.12 12.46
CA TYR A 227 -5.62 2.41 12.55
C TYR A 227 -5.38 2.79 14.00
N ASP A 228 -4.21 3.36 14.23
CA ASP A 228 -3.77 3.85 15.54
C ASP A 228 -3.18 5.25 15.34
N ALA A 229 -3.94 6.26 15.72
CA ALA A 229 -3.58 7.66 15.51
C ALA A 229 -2.39 8.11 16.38
N ASP A 230 -2.20 7.46 17.53
CA ASP A 230 -1.16 7.82 18.49
C ASP A 230 0.24 7.34 18.08
N LEU A 231 0.33 6.50 17.04
CA LEU A 231 1.61 6.03 16.53
C LEU A 231 2.39 7.09 15.75
N ALA A 232 1.70 8.04 15.12
CA ALA A 232 2.33 9.06 14.30
C ALA A 232 2.89 10.19 15.17
N ASP A 233 4.18 10.46 15.04
CA ASP A 233 4.81 11.65 15.65
C ASP A 233 4.48 12.91 14.85
N LYS A 234 4.17 12.75 13.54
CA LYS A 234 3.75 13.82 12.64
C LYS A 234 2.78 13.32 11.61
N ASN A 235 1.76 14.14 11.31
CA ASN A 235 0.86 13.94 10.18
C ASN A 235 1.16 14.97 9.10
N VAL A 236 1.20 14.54 7.83
CA VAL A 236 1.43 15.41 6.68
C VAL A 236 0.39 15.15 5.60
N GLU A 237 0.05 16.20 4.88
CA GLU A 237 -0.90 16.14 3.77
C GLU A 237 -0.16 16.35 2.44
N VAL A 238 -0.64 15.67 1.39
CA VAL A 238 -0.08 15.74 0.05
C VAL A 238 -1.21 15.91 -0.95
N ALA A 239 -1.08 16.93 -1.81
CA ALA A 239 -2.01 17.17 -2.90
C ALA A 239 -1.86 16.12 -4.01
N THR A 240 -2.93 15.92 -4.76
CA THR A 240 -2.92 14.97 -5.90
C THR A 240 -1.88 15.34 -6.93
N GLU A 241 -1.79 16.63 -7.26
CA GLU A 241 -0.87 17.18 -8.27
C GLU A 241 0.59 16.99 -7.87
N ASP A 242 0.93 17.22 -6.61
CA ASP A 242 2.28 17.00 -6.06
C ASP A 242 2.68 15.52 -6.15
N ALA A 243 1.75 14.62 -5.83
CA ALA A 243 1.99 13.18 -5.93
C ALA A 243 2.17 12.71 -7.38
N GLN A 244 1.38 13.23 -8.31
CA GLN A 244 1.47 12.94 -9.74
C GLN A 244 2.80 13.43 -10.31
N GLU A 245 3.20 14.67 -10.01
CA GLU A 245 4.48 15.21 -10.47
C GLU A 245 5.66 14.43 -9.87
N MET A 246 5.60 14.08 -8.60
CA MET A 246 6.65 13.28 -7.97
C MET A 246 6.72 11.86 -8.58
N ALA A 247 5.60 11.24 -8.96
CA ALA A 247 5.60 9.95 -9.65
C ALA A 247 6.31 10.05 -11.02
N ARG A 248 6.05 11.12 -11.79
CA ARG A 248 6.77 11.41 -13.04
C ARG A 248 8.26 11.66 -12.81
N THR A 249 8.58 12.43 -11.77
CA THR A 249 9.98 12.75 -11.40
C THR A 249 10.74 11.50 -11.00
N LEU A 250 10.14 10.60 -10.19
CA LEU A 250 10.74 9.31 -9.86
C LEU A 250 11.05 8.47 -11.11
N ALA A 251 10.15 8.43 -12.08
CA ALA A 251 10.38 7.72 -13.33
C ALA A 251 11.54 8.33 -14.12
N ARG A 252 11.59 9.65 -14.27
CA ARG A 252 12.59 10.37 -15.09
C ARG A 252 13.95 10.49 -14.44
N GLU A 253 13.99 10.72 -13.13
CA GLU A 253 15.22 11.02 -12.41
C GLU A 253 15.82 9.80 -11.70
N GLU A 254 14.99 8.89 -11.21
CA GLU A 254 15.45 7.70 -10.47
C GLU A 254 15.28 6.39 -11.27
N GLY A 255 14.60 6.44 -12.43
CA GLY A 255 14.26 5.23 -13.18
C GLY A 255 13.21 4.36 -12.52
N LEU A 256 12.44 4.93 -11.60
CA LEU A 256 11.43 4.23 -10.80
C LEU A 256 10.04 4.51 -11.34
N PHE A 257 9.54 3.64 -12.21
CA PHE A 257 8.16 3.71 -12.73
C PHE A 257 7.20 3.12 -11.72
N VAL A 258 6.69 3.98 -10.83
CA VAL A 258 5.85 3.61 -9.67
C VAL A 258 4.54 4.41 -9.66
N GLY A 259 3.53 3.87 -8.96
CA GLY A 259 2.21 4.48 -8.90
C GLY A 259 2.14 5.79 -8.11
N ILE A 260 1.00 6.48 -8.21
CA ILE A 260 0.76 7.80 -7.63
C ILE A 260 0.93 7.82 -6.09
N SER A 261 0.54 6.74 -5.40
CA SER A 261 0.73 6.63 -3.94
C SER A 261 2.22 6.56 -3.55
N SER A 262 3.07 6.03 -4.42
CA SER A 262 4.53 6.05 -4.25
C SER A 262 5.07 7.46 -4.44
N GLY A 263 4.51 8.21 -5.41
CA GLY A 263 4.80 9.63 -5.60
C GLY A 263 4.46 10.45 -4.36
N ALA A 264 3.26 10.26 -3.79
CA ALA A 264 2.85 10.93 -2.56
C ALA A 264 3.79 10.64 -1.38
N ASN A 265 4.16 9.38 -1.21
CA ASN A 265 5.10 8.94 -0.18
C ASN A 265 6.48 9.58 -0.35
N ALA A 266 7.01 9.58 -1.56
CA ALA A 266 8.32 10.16 -1.88
C ALA A 266 8.31 11.68 -1.71
N PHE A 267 7.22 12.36 -2.13
CA PHE A 267 7.04 13.80 -1.93
C PHE A 267 7.06 14.17 -0.44
N ALA A 268 6.31 13.44 0.38
CA ALA A 268 6.29 13.65 1.83
C ALA A 268 7.68 13.42 2.46
N ALA A 269 8.38 12.36 2.04
CA ALA A 269 9.73 12.06 2.51
C ALA A 269 10.74 13.13 2.10
N LEU A 270 10.69 13.61 0.86
CA LEU A 270 11.57 14.67 0.36
C LEU A 270 11.30 16.00 1.08
N ARG A 271 10.01 16.37 1.25
CA ARG A 271 9.64 17.58 2.01
C ARG A 271 10.13 17.53 3.45
N LEU A 272 10.05 16.35 4.09
CA LEU A 272 10.63 16.15 5.41
C LEU A 272 12.16 16.32 5.38
N ALA A 273 12.85 15.67 4.44
CA ALA A 273 14.30 15.71 4.31
C ALA A 273 14.85 17.14 4.22
N LYS A 274 14.18 18.02 3.47
CA LYS A 274 14.55 19.44 3.34
C LYS A 274 14.46 20.24 4.65
N THR A 275 13.72 19.75 5.65
CA THR A 275 13.56 20.44 6.94
C THR A 275 14.55 20.00 8.01
N LEU A 276 15.19 18.84 7.81
CA LEU A 276 16.12 18.28 8.78
C LEU A 276 17.52 18.91 8.66
N LYS A 277 18.23 18.97 9.79
CA LYS A 277 19.59 19.52 9.88
C LYS A 277 20.60 18.48 10.36
N ASP A 278 20.13 17.58 11.22
CA ASP A 278 20.94 16.51 11.80
C ASP A 278 20.97 15.29 10.90
N ASP A 279 21.92 14.39 11.12
CA ASP A 279 22.03 13.13 10.39
C ASP A 279 20.73 12.35 10.44
N ALA A 280 20.23 11.96 9.27
CA ALA A 280 18.98 11.23 9.18
C ALA A 280 18.97 10.17 8.07
N VAL A 281 18.34 9.06 8.37
CA VAL A 281 18.00 8.00 7.42
C VAL A 281 16.48 7.88 7.35
N ILE A 282 15.92 8.36 6.25
CA ILE A 282 14.48 8.39 5.99
C ILE A 282 14.13 7.22 5.09
N VAL A 283 13.16 6.42 5.49
CA VAL A 283 12.61 5.34 4.67
C VAL A 283 11.16 5.62 4.36
N THR A 284 10.82 5.55 3.08
CA THR A 284 9.44 5.58 2.60
C THR A 284 9.09 4.34 1.78
N VAL A 285 7.85 4.23 1.31
CA VAL A 285 7.34 3.04 0.61
C VAL A 285 6.99 3.36 -0.83
N LEU A 286 7.58 2.63 -1.78
CA LEU A 286 7.20 2.61 -3.19
C LEU A 286 6.13 1.51 -3.35
N CYS A 287 4.87 1.92 -3.24
CA CYS A 287 3.74 1.03 -2.96
C CYS A 287 3.44 0.02 -4.06
N ASP A 288 3.47 0.45 -5.34
CA ASP A 288 3.13 -0.36 -6.51
C ASP A 288 3.76 0.18 -7.79
N GLY A 289 3.66 -0.60 -8.87
CA GLY A 289 4.16 -0.23 -10.20
C GLY A 289 3.26 0.77 -10.92
N GLY A 290 3.88 1.65 -11.72
CA GLY A 290 3.20 2.63 -12.56
C GLY A 290 2.45 2.01 -13.75
N ASP A 291 2.80 0.78 -14.12
CA ASP A 291 2.17 0.01 -15.20
C ASP A 291 0.65 -0.20 -14.99
N LYS A 292 0.20 -0.23 -13.75
CA LYS A 292 -1.21 -0.35 -13.36
C LYS A 292 -2.04 0.91 -13.62
N TYR A 293 -1.38 1.99 -14.00
CA TYR A 293 -1.94 3.33 -14.23
C TYR A 293 -1.57 3.87 -15.61
N SER A 294 -1.11 3.01 -16.54
CA SER A 294 -0.53 3.44 -17.81
C SER A 294 -1.49 4.22 -18.72
N SER A 295 -2.81 4.05 -18.53
CA SER A 295 -3.85 4.81 -19.25
C SER A 295 -4.25 6.13 -18.55
N GLU A 296 -3.67 6.43 -17.40
CA GLU A 296 -4.01 7.66 -16.68
C GLU A 296 -3.34 8.89 -17.34
N SER A 297 -4.14 9.91 -17.65
CA SER A 297 -3.71 11.10 -18.38
C SER A 297 -2.65 11.94 -17.67
N PHE A 298 -2.47 11.79 -16.37
CA PHE A 298 -1.45 12.56 -15.64
C PHE A 298 -0.01 12.24 -16.10
N TRP A 299 0.22 11.08 -16.73
CA TRP A 299 1.53 10.75 -17.28
C TRP A 299 1.94 11.67 -18.46
N ASP A 300 0.95 12.18 -19.19
CA ASP A 300 1.15 13.02 -20.38
C ASP A 300 1.28 14.51 -20.04
N ALA A 301 1.08 14.89 -18.78
CA ALA A 301 1.17 16.30 -18.37
C ALA A 301 2.60 16.84 -18.54
N PRO A 302 2.77 18.12 -18.96
CA PRO A 302 4.07 18.75 -19.03
C PRO A 302 4.70 18.82 -17.63
N GLN A 303 6.03 18.74 -17.59
CA GLN A 303 6.79 18.80 -16.36
C GLN A 303 6.57 20.15 -15.66
N MET A 304 6.03 20.12 -14.44
CA MET A 304 6.07 21.27 -13.54
C MET A 304 7.36 21.21 -12.72
N SER A 305 7.97 22.37 -12.43
CA SER A 305 9.12 22.42 -11.52
C SER A 305 8.62 22.03 -10.12
N VAL A 306 9.10 20.93 -9.61
CA VAL A 306 8.89 20.55 -8.20
C VAL A 306 9.77 21.48 -7.36
N LEU A 307 9.12 22.45 -6.67
CA LEU A 307 9.80 23.44 -5.82
C LEU A 307 10.41 22.84 -4.58
#